data_743327b64cbb667fe277d401cff9be67
#
_entry.id   743327b64cbb667fe277d401cff9be67
#
_cell.length_a   1.000
_cell.length_b   1.000
_cell.length_c   1.000
_cell.angle_alpha   90.00
_cell.angle_beta   90.00
_cell.angle_gamma   90.00
#
_symmetry.space_group_name_H-M   'P 1'
#
loop_
_entity.id
_entity.type
_entity.pdbx_description
1 polymer ?
#
loop_
_entity_poly.entity_id
_entity_poly.type
_entity_poly.pdbx_seq_one_letter_code
_entity_poly.pdbx_strand_id
1 'polypeptide(L)'
;MTEYRTTSLAKGLPATVPFVGPEAQERLLEKTFAARIGANENVFGPSAKVTQVIAEMAAQAWKYGDPEFFELRHALAEHHGVGPEHIMAGEGIDGLFGYLVRLFVGPGNKVVTSAGAYPTFNFHVAGYGGELITVPYRDDHEDTEALIEAAKLHNPKLVYLANPDNPMGTWWQAEVVEAMVEKMPSESLLVLDEAYGEFAPEGVMPSIDPFDSRVLRFRTFSKAYGLAGIRVGYAIGEATLINDFNKIRNHFGLGCVAQAACVAALSDTSHLNSVVARVREARERLYQIASDNGLEALASATNFVAIDCGRDGDFAKAVLDNLVAQGIFVRMPGVAPLNRCIRVSVGYPEDLALFAAALPKALEVAAG
;
A
#
# COMPACT_ATOMS: atom_id res chain seq x y z
N MET A 1 -31.85 20.71 7.87
CA MET A 1 -31.15 19.43 7.59
C MET A 1 -31.53 18.45 8.68
N THR A 2 -31.89 17.22 8.33
CA THR A 2 -32.21 16.16 9.31
C THR A 2 -30.93 15.74 10.00
N GLU A 3 -30.84 15.92 11.33
CA GLU A 3 -29.69 15.47 12.11
C GLU A 3 -29.92 13.99 12.54
N TYR A 4 -29.04 13.10 12.07
CA TYR A 4 -29.07 11.69 12.47
C TYR A 4 -28.38 11.50 13.83
N ARG A 5 -28.84 10.52 14.62
CA ARG A 5 -28.28 10.19 15.93
C ARG A 5 -27.03 9.29 15.78
N THR A 6 -26.01 9.80 15.10
CA THR A 6 -24.71 9.11 14.98
C THR A 6 -23.95 9.13 16.31
N THR A 7 -22.95 8.24 16.45
CA THR A 7 -22.08 8.23 17.64
C THR A 7 -21.29 9.54 17.73
N SER A 8 -20.85 9.91 18.93
CA SER A 8 -20.00 11.10 19.14
C SER A 8 -18.69 11.00 18.34
N LEU A 9 -18.11 9.81 18.24
CA LEU A 9 -16.93 9.55 17.43
C LEU A 9 -17.20 9.88 15.96
N ALA A 10 -18.25 9.31 15.36
CA ALA A 10 -18.57 9.53 13.96
C ALA A 10 -18.89 11.00 13.63
N LYS A 11 -19.50 11.74 14.59
CA LYS A 11 -19.74 13.19 14.43
C LYS A 11 -18.46 14.03 14.37
N GLY A 12 -17.38 13.56 15.01
CA GLY A 12 -16.09 14.24 15.02
C GLY A 12 -15.20 13.95 13.79
N LEU A 13 -15.57 12.98 12.95
CA LEU A 13 -14.77 12.60 11.78
C LEU A 13 -15.14 13.45 10.55
N PRO A 14 -14.16 13.77 9.67
CA PRO A 14 -14.43 14.47 8.43
C PRO A 14 -15.24 13.58 7.47
N ALA A 15 -16.32 14.13 6.90
CA ALA A 15 -17.13 13.47 5.88
C ALA A 15 -16.54 13.71 4.46
N THR A 16 -15.27 13.45 4.30
CA THR A 16 -14.53 13.63 3.03
C THR A 16 -14.01 12.32 2.52
N VAL A 17 -13.87 12.19 1.20
CA VAL A 17 -13.15 11.06 0.60
C VAL A 17 -11.64 11.34 0.73
N PRO A 18 -10.89 10.52 1.51
CA PRO A 18 -9.47 10.80 1.79
C PRO A 18 -8.57 10.66 0.55
N PHE A 19 -9.04 9.96 -0.49
CA PHE A 19 -8.31 9.75 -1.72
C PHE A 19 -9.10 10.30 -2.92
N VAL A 20 -8.52 11.27 -3.61
CA VAL A 20 -9.05 11.74 -4.90
C VAL A 20 -8.44 10.89 -6.00
N GLY A 21 -9.25 10.01 -6.60
CA GLY A 21 -8.85 9.18 -7.74
C GLY A 21 -8.73 9.99 -9.04
N PRO A 22 -8.05 9.42 -10.08
CA PRO A 22 -7.95 10.07 -11.38
C PRO A 22 -9.33 10.37 -11.97
N GLU A 23 -10.33 9.50 -11.79
CA GLU A 23 -11.69 9.69 -12.30
C GLU A 23 -12.38 10.94 -11.74
N ALA A 24 -12.15 11.25 -10.47
CA ALA A 24 -12.72 12.46 -9.86
C ALA A 24 -12.07 13.71 -10.44
N GLN A 25 -10.77 13.70 -10.66
CA GLN A 25 -10.05 14.80 -11.30
C GLN A 25 -10.43 14.95 -12.77
N GLU A 26 -10.58 13.87 -13.53
CA GLU A 26 -11.04 13.90 -14.92
C GLU A 26 -12.43 14.52 -15.05
N ARG A 27 -13.34 14.20 -14.13
CA ARG A 27 -14.67 14.84 -14.09
C ARG A 27 -14.59 16.34 -13.82
N LEU A 28 -13.69 16.76 -12.92
CA LEU A 28 -13.49 18.18 -12.59
C LEU A 28 -12.82 18.95 -13.73
N LEU A 29 -11.89 18.31 -14.44
CA LEU A 29 -11.16 18.92 -15.54
C LEU A 29 -11.90 18.80 -16.90
N GLU A 30 -12.98 18.04 -16.94
CA GLU A 30 -13.70 17.66 -18.18
C GLU A 30 -12.77 17.06 -19.25
N LYS A 31 -11.71 16.36 -18.81
CA LYS A 31 -10.65 15.81 -19.67
C LYS A 31 -10.09 14.52 -19.09
N THR A 32 -9.86 13.54 -19.95
CA THR A 32 -9.15 12.30 -19.58
C THR A 32 -7.64 12.53 -19.51
N PHE A 33 -6.97 11.87 -18.56
CA PHE A 33 -5.53 11.88 -18.49
C PHE A 33 -4.91 11.09 -19.65
N ALA A 34 -3.87 11.63 -20.24
CA ALA A 34 -3.07 10.97 -21.28
C ALA A 34 -2.18 9.88 -20.67
N ALA A 35 -1.72 10.07 -19.42
CA ALA A 35 -0.98 9.08 -18.65
C ALA A 35 -1.50 9.07 -17.19
N ARG A 36 -1.89 7.88 -16.69
CA ARG A 36 -2.35 7.66 -15.32
C ARG A 36 -1.28 6.92 -14.52
N ILE A 37 -0.28 7.63 -14.06
CA ILE A 37 0.89 7.10 -13.36
C ILE A 37 1.02 7.63 -11.93
N GLY A 38 -0.10 7.69 -11.20
CA GLY A 38 -0.15 8.24 -9.84
C GLY A 38 -0.80 7.36 -8.78
N ALA A 39 -1.52 6.29 -9.17
CA ALA A 39 -2.31 5.47 -8.25
C ALA A 39 -1.61 4.19 -7.76
N ASN A 40 -0.35 3.97 -8.13
CA ASN A 40 0.43 2.76 -7.82
C ASN A 40 -0.26 1.47 -8.31
N GLU A 41 -1.02 1.58 -9.38
CA GLU A 41 -1.55 0.43 -10.10
C GLU A 41 -0.44 -0.22 -10.91
N ASN A 42 -0.59 -1.51 -11.21
CA ASN A 42 0.32 -2.21 -12.09
C ASN A 42 -0.27 -2.23 -13.50
N VAL A 43 0.21 -1.35 -14.35
CA VAL A 43 -0.26 -1.20 -15.75
C VAL A 43 -0.05 -2.46 -16.59
N PHE A 44 0.87 -3.35 -16.19
CA PHE A 44 1.14 -4.59 -16.91
C PHE A 44 0.04 -5.64 -16.74
N GLY A 45 -0.86 -5.43 -15.77
CA GLY A 45 -2.07 -6.22 -15.57
C GLY A 45 -1.86 -7.65 -15.09
N PRO A 46 -2.93 -8.41 -14.95
CA PRO A 46 -2.90 -9.83 -14.62
C PRO A 46 -2.46 -10.68 -15.80
N SER A 47 -2.04 -11.93 -15.54
CA SER A 47 -1.68 -12.88 -16.58
C SER A 47 -2.87 -13.30 -17.44
N ALA A 48 -2.58 -13.82 -18.65
CA ALA A 48 -3.60 -14.41 -19.51
C ALA A 48 -4.37 -15.55 -18.82
N LYS A 49 -3.68 -16.35 -18.00
CA LYS A 49 -4.28 -17.42 -17.18
C LYS A 49 -5.31 -16.86 -16.18
N VAL A 50 -4.96 -15.78 -15.49
CA VAL A 50 -5.86 -15.11 -14.54
C VAL A 50 -7.07 -14.51 -15.27
N THR A 51 -6.85 -13.84 -16.41
CA THR A 51 -7.92 -13.25 -17.22
C THR A 51 -8.91 -14.32 -17.71
N GLN A 52 -8.40 -15.49 -18.13
CA GLN A 52 -9.23 -16.62 -18.52
C GLN A 52 -10.07 -17.13 -17.35
N VAL A 53 -9.48 -17.35 -16.18
CA VAL A 53 -10.19 -17.79 -14.97
C VAL A 53 -11.28 -16.80 -14.57
N ILE A 54 -11.01 -15.49 -14.62
CA ILE A 54 -12.02 -14.46 -14.36
C ILE A 54 -13.19 -14.57 -15.32
N ALA A 55 -12.92 -14.75 -16.63
CA ALA A 55 -13.96 -14.89 -17.65
C ALA A 55 -14.81 -16.15 -17.44
N GLU A 56 -14.19 -17.29 -17.13
CA GLU A 56 -14.89 -18.55 -16.83
C GLU A 56 -15.74 -18.44 -15.57
N MET A 57 -15.19 -17.79 -14.53
CA MET A 57 -15.88 -17.60 -13.25
C MET A 57 -16.98 -16.54 -13.30
N ALA A 58 -17.00 -15.66 -14.29
CA ALA A 58 -18.05 -14.63 -14.42
C ALA A 58 -19.46 -15.24 -14.44
N ALA A 59 -19.66 -16.41 -15.09
CA ALA A 59 -20.93 -17.13 -15.10
C ALA A 59 -21.34 -17.69 -13.71
N GLN A 60 -20.42 -17.70 -12.75
CA GLN A 60 -20.66 -18.17 -11.39
C GLN A 60 -20.93 -17.02 -10.39
N ALA A 61 -20.93 -15.77 -10.86
CA ALA A 61 -21.07 -14.59 -10.00
C ALA A 61 -22.43 -14.50 -9.26
N TRP A 62 -23.39 -15.36 -9.60
CA TRP A 62 -24.69 -15.46 -8.92
C TRP A 62 -24.60 -16.10 -7.53
N LYS A 63 -23.52 -16.75 -7.20
CA LYS A 63 -23.31 -17.40 -5.90
C LYS A 63 -22.21 -16.70 -5.09
N TYR A 64 -22.33 -16.79 -3.77
CA TYR A 64 -21.30 -16.33 -2.87
C TYR A 64 -19.99 -17.11 -3.06
N GLY A 65 -18.88 -16.48 -2.68
CA GLY A 65 -17.60 -17.18 -2.49
C GLY A 65 -17.62 -18.09 -1.25
N ASP A 66 -16.61 -18.92 -1.13
CA ASP A 66 -16.40 -19.71 0.08
C ASP A 66 -16.08 -18.79 1.26
N PRO A 67 -16.87 -18.80 2.36
CA PRO A 67 -16.61 -17.95 3.53
C PRO A 67 -15.38 -18.33 4.32
N GLU A 68 -14.83 -19.52 4.14
CA GLU A 68 -13.59 -19.98 4.77
C GLU A 68 -12.35 -19.67 3.93
N PHE A 69 -12.55 -19.32 2.65
CA PHE A 69 -11.48 -19.08 1.67
C PHE A 69 -10.53 -20.28 1.52
N PHE A 70 -11.08 -21.50 1.60
CA PHE A 70 -10.30 -22.73 1.76
C PHE A 70 -9.20 -22.86 0.70
N GLU A 71 -9.55 -22.86 -0.58
CA GLU A 71 -8.59 -23.03 -1.68
C GLU A 71 -7.53 -21.90 -1.68
N LEU A 72 -7.96 -20.66 -1.46
CA LEU A 72 -7.06 -19.50 -1.45
C LEU A 72 -6.09 -19.56 -0.26
N ARG A 73 -6.58 -19.93 0.93
CA ARG A 73 -5.73 -20.05 2.13
C ARG A 73 -4.70 -21.16 1.98
N HIS A 74 -5.08 -22.31 1.39
CA HIS A 74 -4.15 -23.41 1.15
C HIS A 74 -3.11 -23.05 0.10
N ALA A 75 -3.50 -22.39 -0.99
CA ALA A 75 -2.56 -21.92 -2.00
C ALA A 75 -1.57 -20.88 -1.45
N LEU A 76 -2.04 -19.96 -0.60
CA LEU A 76 -1.16 -18.99 0.09
C LEU A 76 -0.24 -19.68 1.10
N ALA A 77 -0.76 -20.64 1.85
CA ALA A 77 0.02 -21.41 2.82
C ALA A 77 1.17 -22.18 2.13
N GLU A 78 0.88 -22.85 1.02
CA GLU A 78 1.88 -23.52 0.19
C GLU A 78 2.92 -22.52 -0.36
N HIS A 79 2.45 -21.37 -0.89
CA HIS A 79 3.32 -20.33 -1.44
C HIS A 79 4.32 -19.77 -0.41
N HIS A 80 3.90 -19.64 0.85
CA HIS A 80 4.72 -19.09 1.94
C HIS A 80 5.40 -20.18 2.80
N GLY A 81 5.12 -21.45 2.58
CA GLY A 81 5.67 -22.55 3.39
C GLY A 81 5.18 -22.56 4.84
N VAL A 82 3.92 -22.13 5.06
CA VAL A 82 3.28 -22.09 6.39
C VAL A 82 2.00 -22.93 6.42
N GLY A 83 1.42 -23.16 7.60
CA GLY A 83 0.09 -23.76 7.71
C GLY A 83 -1.03 -22.81 7.31
N PRO A 84 -2.17 -23.30 6.78
CA PRO A 84 -3.31 -22.45 6.42
C PRO A 84 -3.94 -21.72 7.63
N GLU A 85 -3.72 -22.21 8.84
CA GLU A 85 -4.12 -21.55 10.09
C GLU A 85 -3.39 -20.22 10.35
N HIS A 86 -2.25 -20.00 9.69
CA HIS A 86 -1.47 -18.76 9.75
C HIS A 86 -1.88 -17.73 8.70
N ILE A 87 -2.89 -18.00 7.87
CA ILE A 87 -3.31 -17.14 6.76
C ILE A 87 -4.73 -16.61 6.99
N MET A 88 -4.91 -15.29 6.83
CA MET A 88 -6.22 -14.63 6.71
C MET A 88 -6.29 -13.83 5.41
N ALA A 89 -7.24 -14.15 4.56
CA ALA A 89 -7.55 -13.34 3.38
C ALA A 89 -8.69 -12.34 3.66
N GLY A 90 -8.70 -11.20 2.93
CA GLY A 90 -9.72 -10.18 3.07
C GLY A 90 -9.76 -9.20 1.91
N GLU A 91 -10.65 -8.20 1.98
CA GLU A 91 -10.97 -7.23 0.92
C GLU A 91 -9.84 -6.21 0.71
N GLY A 92 -8.68 -6.70 0.30
CA GLY A 92 -7.42 -5.96 0.25
C GLY A 92 -6.83 -5.76 1.65
N ILE A 93 -5.61 -5.22 1.69
CA ILE A 93 -4.96 -4.85 2.97
C ILE A 93 -5.82 -3.83 3.73
N ASP A 94 -6.48 -2.92 3.05
CA ASP A 94 -7.37 -1.93 3.66
C ASP A 94 -8.48 -2.57 4.50
N GLY A 95 -9.18 -3.56 3.98
CA GLY A 95 -10.21 -4.29 4.73
C GLY A 95 -9.61 -5.00 5.94
N LEU A 96 -8.45 -5.62 5.77
CA LEU A 96 -7.73 -6.29 6.85
C LEU A 96 -7.23 -5.31 7.92
N PHE A 97 -6.76 -4.12 7.55
CA PHE A 97 -6.42 -3.06 8.51
C PHE A 97 -7.64 -2.62 9.32
N GLY A 98 -8.79 -2.46 8.66
CA GLY A 98 -10.04 -2.15 9.35
C GLY A 98 -10.42 -3.22 10.39
N TYR A 99 -10.25 -4.49 10.05
CA TYR A 99 -10.47 -5.58 10.99
C TYR A 99 -9.43 -5.60 12.11
N LEU A 100 -8.14 -5.47 11.80
CA LEU A 100 -7.08 -5.44 12.81
C LEU A 100 -7.30 -4.30 13.81
N VAL A 101 -7.54 -3.09 13.30
CA VAL A 101 -7.79 -1.92 14.16
C VAL A 101 -9.03 -2.16 15.04
N ARG A 102 -10.10 -2.73 14.48
CA ARG A 102 -11.30 -3.08 15.26
C ARG A 102 -11.06 -4.12 16.35
N LEU A 103 -10.08 -5.03 16.17
CA LEU A 103 -9.70 -6.01 17.20
C LEU A 103 -8.91 -5.38 18.36
N PHE A 104 -8.03 -4.42 18.06
CA PHE A 104 -7.05 -3.92 19.03
C PHE A 104 -7.32 -2.52 19.56
N VAL A 105 -8.09 -1.71 18.80
CA VAL A 105 -8.18 -0.27 19.05
C VAL A 105 -9.61 0.16 19.35
N GLY A 106 -9.76 0.84 20.47
CA GLY A 106 -10.94 1.60 20.86
C GLY A 106 -10.53 2.97 21.39
N PRO A 107 -11.49 3.80 21.85
CA PRO A 107 -11.21 5.13 22.34
C PRO A 107 -10.13 5.14 23.42
N GLY A 108 -9.08 5.97 23.21
CA GLY A 108 -7.95 6.11 24.14
C GLY A 108 -6.84 5.07 23.98
N ASN A 109 -6.98 4.07 23.13
CA ASN A 109 -5.86 3.19 22.79
C ASN A 109 -4.90 3.90 21.83
N LYS A 110 -3.60 3.70 22.07
CA LYS A 110 -2.52 4.33 21.28
C LYS A 110 -2.03 3.43 20.16
N VAL A 111 -1.68 4.05 19.06
CA VAL A 111 -1.06 3.42 17.88
C VAL A 111 0.11 4.28 17.44
N VAL A 112 1.27 3.67 17.21
CA VAL A 112 2.49 4.36 16.74
C VAL A 112 2.67 4.12 15.25
N THR A 113 3.00 5.18 14.51
CA THR A 113 3.29 5.14 13.07
C THR A 113 4.23 6.27 12.68
N SER A 114 4.69 6.29 11.43
CA SER A 114 5.51 7.39 10.92
C SER A 114 4.64 8.52 10.34
N ALA A 115 5.10 9.76 10.50
CA ALA A 115 4.43 10.94 9.96
C ALA A 115 4.54 10.96 8.43
N GLY A 116 3.43 10.69 7.74
CA GLY A 116 3.38 10.60 6.28
C GLY A 116 3.34 9.18 5.73
N ALA A 117 3.41 8.13 6.58
CA ALA A 117 3.16 6.74 6.20
C ALA A 117 1.77 6.54 5.59
N TYR A 118 1.50 5.35 5.06
CA TYR A 118 0.28 5.04 4.32
C TYR A 118 -1.00 5.44 5.08
N PRO A 119 -1.79 6.38 4.55
CA PRO A 119 -2.82 7.07 5.34
C PRO A 119 -4.05 6.23 5.65
N THR A 120 -4.32 5.12 4.93
CA THR A 120 -5.53 4.33 5.16
C THR A 120 -5.51 3.61 6.50
N PHE A 121 -4.33 3.13 6.94
CA PHE A 121 -4.19 2.58 8.28
C PHE A 121 -4.58 3.62 9.34
N ASN A 122 -4.06 4.83 9.22
CA ASN A 122 -4.37 5.95 10.12
C ASN A 122 -5.86 6.33 10.10
N PHE A 123 -6.51 6.25 8.93
CA PHE A 123 -7.94 6.48 8.78
C PHE A 123 -8.76 5.47 9.60
N HIS A 124 -8.38 4.18 9.58
CA HIS A 124 -9.02 3.17 10.41
C HIS A 124 -8.81 3.42 11.90
N VAL A 125 -7.58 3.76 12.32
CA VAL A 125 -7.28 4.08 13.73
C VAL A 125 -8.16 5.23 14.22
N ALA A 126 -8.24 6.32 13.48
CA ALA A 126 -9.12 7.45 13.81
C ALA A 126 -10.60 7.03 13.82
N GLY A 127 -11.01 6.18 12.86
CA GLY A 127 -12.38 5.67 12.73
C GLY A 127 -12.86 4.83 13.92
N TYR A 128 -11.95 4.22 14.67
CA TYR A 128 -12.25 3.49 15.90
C TYR A 128 -11.89 4.27 17.19
N GLY A 129 -11.48 5.54 17.05
CA GLY A 129 -11.21 6.43 18.19
C GLY A 129 -9.86 6.21 18.84
N GLY A 130 -8.92 5.57 18.13
CA GLY A 130 -7.55 5.42 18.58
C GLY A 130 -6.77 6.74 18.52
N GLU A 131 -5.75 6.86 19.35
CA GLU A 131 -4.80 7.97 19.39
C GLU A 131 -3.56 7.62 18.57
N LEU A 132 -3.31 8.40 17.50
CA LEU A 132 -2.12 8.26 16.67
C LEU A 132 -0.94 9.02 17.28
N ILE A 133 0.16 8.32 17.51
CA ILE A 133 1.46 8.89 17.86
C ILE A 133 2.36 8.72 16.65
N THR A 134 2.84 9.83 16.11
CA THR A 134 3.66 9.81 14.91
C THR A 134 5.10 10.18 15.20
N VAL A 135 6.04 9.46 14.57
CA VAL A 135 7.46 9.80 14.56
C VAL A 135 7.86 10.32 13.17
N PRO A 136 8.84 11.23 13.06
CA PRO A 136 9.28 11.70 11.75
C PRO A 136 10.02 10.60 10.98
N TYR A 137 10.05 10.73 9.66
CA TYR A 137 10.99 10.01 8.82
C TYR A 137 12.41 10.50 9.08
N ARG A 138 13.39 9.62 8.88
CA ARG A 138 14.83 9.94 8.92
C ARG A 138 15.44 9.51 7.59
N ASP A 139 16.06 10.46 6.88
CA ASP A 139 16.70 10.21 5.59
C ASP A 139 15.76 9.46 4.60
N ASP A 140 14.52 9.94 4.50
CA ASP A 140 13.45 9.39 3.65
C ASP A 140 13.01 7.94 3.97
N HIS A 141 13.39 7.41 5.12
CA HIS A 141 12.95 6.10 5.61
C HIS A 141 12.07 6.25 6.85
N GLU A 142 11.14 5.34 7.05
CA GLU A 142 10.49 5.19 8.35
C GLU A 142 11.56 4.86 9.40
N ASP A 143 11.65 5.66 10.46
CA ASP A 143 12.70 5.51 11.50
C ASP A 143 12.34 4.38 12.46
N THR A 144 12.90 3.19 12.23
CA THR A 144 12.64 1.99 13.06
C THR A 144 13.07 2.16 14.50
N GLU A 145 14.14 2.93 14.78
CA GLU A 145 14.60 3.20 16.15
C GLU A 145 13.62 4.12 16.88
N ALA A 146 13.19 5.20 16.23
CA ALA A 146 12.20 6.12 16.79
C ALA A 146 10.84 5.45 17.00
N LEU A 147 10.42 4.53 16.11
CA LEU A 147 9.21 3.72 16.27
C LEU A 147 9.30 2.82 17.52
N ILE A 148 10.44 2.15 17.75
CA ILE A 148 10.68 1.32 18.93
C ILE A 148 10.70 2.16 20.21
N GLU A 149 11.36 3.32 20.20
CA GLU A 149 11.39 4.22 21.36
C GLU A 149 10.01 4.77 21.70
N ALA A 150 9.23 5.17 20.70
CA ALA A 150 7.85 5.60 20.89
C ALA A 150 6.98 4.44 21.42
N ALA A 151 7.19 3.21 20.94
CA ALA A 151 6.48 2.04 21.44
C ALA A 151 6.78 1.79 22.93
N LYS A 152 8.05 1.87 23.33
CA LYS A 152 8.45 1.72 24.74
C LYS A 152 7.88 2.82 25.64
N LEU A 153 7.85 4.06 25.14
CA LEU A 153 7.39 5.22 25.90
C LEU A 153 5.86 5.22 26.08
N HIS A 154 5.13 4.86 25.02
CA HIS A 154 3.69 5.06 24.96
C HIS A 154 2.87 3.79 25.14
N ASN A 155 3.50 2.61 25.15
CA ASN A 155 2.87 1.29 25.24
C ASN A 155 1.64 1.16 24.31
N PRO A 156 1.81 1.35 22.98
CA PRO A 156 0.72 1.30 22.02
C PRO A 156 0.21 -0.14 21.83
N LYS A 157 -1.01 -0.29 21.34
CA LYS A 157 -1.54 -1.58 20.90
C LYS A 157 -0.90 -2.06 19.61
N LEU A 158 -0.68 -1.13 18.68
CA LEU A 158 -0.14 -1.40 17.34
C LEU A 158 1.00 -0.44 17.03
N VAL A 159 2.02 -0.95 16.34
CA VAL A 159 3.10 -0.16 15.72
C VAL A 159 3.10 -0.50 14.24
N TYR A 160 3.00 0.48 13.36
CA TYR A 160 2.97 0.29 11.91
C TYR A 160 4.33 0.58 11.28
N LEU A 161 4.75 -0.30 10.38
CA LEU A 161 5.91 -0.16 9.50
C LEU A 161 5.56 -0.71 8.11
N ALA A 162 5.85 0.03 7.04
CA ALA A 162 5.81 -0.47 5.67
C ALA A 162 7.21 -0.80 5.16
N ASN A 163 7.41 -2.01 4.64
CA ASN A 163 8.68 -2.40 4.05
C ASN A 163 8.46 -3.33 2.84
N PRO A 164 8.66 -2.82 1.58
CA PRO A 164 9.06 -1.45 1.19
C PRO A 164 8.01 -0.39 1.48
N ASP A 165 8.48 0.85 1.72
CA ASP A 165 7.66 1.97 2.14
C ASP A 165 6.76 2.56 1.04
N ASN A 166 5.65 3.09 1.44
CA ASN A 166 4.81 4.02 0.70
C ASN A 166 4.49 5.21 1.62
N PRO A 167 5.04 6.43 1.37
CA PRO A 167 5.12 7.01 0.02
C PRO A 167 6.52 7.12 -0.63
N MET A 168 7.62 6.83 0.05
CA MET A 168 8.95 7.18 -0.46
C MET A 168 9.57 6.09 -1.35
N GLY A 169 9.10 4.83 -1.25
CA GLY A 169 9.64 3.70 -2.01
C GLY A 169 10.88 3.08 -1.39
N THR A 170 11.41 3.66 -0.34
CA THR A 170 12.59 3.22 0.40
C THR A 170 12.35 1.90 1.13
N TRP A 171 13.41 1.28 1.62
CA TRP A 171 13.30 0.00 2.32
C TRP A 171 14.43 -0.19 3.34
N TRP A 172 14.16 -1.03 4.30
CA TRP A 172 15.15 -1.58 5.23
C TRP A 172 15.52 -3.00 4.82
N GLN A 173 16.76 -3.40 5.08
CA GLN A 173 17.19 -4.79 4.94
C GLN A 173 16.49 -5.67 5.99
N ALA A 174 16.36 -6.97 5.70
CA ALA A 174 15.67 -7.93 6.55
C ALA A 174 16.11 -7.87 8.00
N GLU A 175 17.42 -7.79 8.24
CA GLU A 175 18.02 -7.79 9.57
C GLU A 175 17.58 -6.60 10.43
N VAL A 176 17.30 -5.44 9.80
CA VAL A 176 16.78 -4.25 10.50
C VAL A 176 15.35 -4.48 10.98
N VAL A 177 14.52 -5.07 10.13
CA VAL A 177 13.13 -5.39 10.47
C VAL A 177 13.07 -6.49 11.51
N GLU A 178 13.87 -7.54 11.38
CA GLU A 178 13.99 -8.64 12.35
C GLU A 178 14.45 -8.12 13.71
N ALA A 179 15.47 -7.26 13.74
CA ALA A 179 15.92 -6.61 14.97
C ALA A 179 14.86 -5.67 15.58
N MET A 180 14.00 -5.07 14.76
CA MET A 180 12.85 -4.30 15.25
C MET A 180 11.85 -5.22 15.96
N VAL A 181 11.49 -6.37 15.36
CA VAL A 181 10.59 -7.36 15.98
C VAL A 181 11.10 -7.80 17.35
N GLU A 182 12.41 -8.09 17.45
CA GLU A 182 13.02 -8.51 18.72
C GLU A 182 12.96 -7.44 19.82
N LYS A 183 13.00 -6.16 19.43
CA LYS A 183 13.01 -5.02 20.36
C LYS A 183 11.61 -4.50 20.71
N MET A 184 10.56 -5.03 20.04
CA MET A 184 9.19 -4.62 20.31
C MET A 184 8.76 -4.93 21.75
N PRO A 185 8.02 -4.02 22.42
CA PRO A 185 7.38 -4.34 23.68
C PRO A 185 6.42 -5.54 23.54
N SER A 186 6.41 -6.44 24.50
CA SER A 186 5.62 -7.69 24.46
C SER A 186 4.11 -7.49 24.34
N GLU A 187 3.60 -6.32 24.71
CA GLU A 187 2.17 -5.96 24.64
C GLU A 187 1.78 -5.19 23.38
N SER A 188 2.75 -4.92 22.49
CA SER A 188 2.54 -4.21 21.24
C SER A 188 2.71 -5.16 20.06
N LEU A 189 1.80 -5.07 19.08
CA LEU A 189 1.88 -5.84 17.84
C LEU A 189 2.49 -4.97 16.73
N LEU A 190 3.54 -5.47 16.06
CA LEU A 190 4.05 -4.87 14.83
C LEU A 190 3.15 -5.22 13.66
N VAL A 191 2.63 -4.20 12.99
CA VAL A 191 1.88 -4.27 11.74
C VAL A 191 2.87 -4.05 10.61
N LEU A 192 3.34 -5.12 9.98
CA LEU A 192 4.31 -5.07 8.90
C LEU A 192 3.60 -5.10 7.55
N ASP A 193 3.55 -3.95 6.87
CA ASP A 193 2.95 -3.80 5.56
C ASP A 193 3.98 -4.11 4.46
N GLU A 194 3.82 -5.26 3.83
CA GLU A 194 4.67 -5.77 2.75
C GLU A 194 3.97 -5.70 1.38
N ALA A 195 3.12 -4.70 1.16
CA ALA A 195 2.33 -4.57 -0.07
C ALA A 195 3.19 -4.55 -1.35
N TYR A 196 4.46 -4.21 -1.25
CA TYR A 196 5.41 -4.15 -2.36
C TYR A 196 6.50 -5.22 -2.29
N GLY A 197 6.35 -6.22 -1.43
CA GLY A 197 7.37 -7.24 -1.16
C GLY A 197 7.88 -7.98 -2.39
N GLU A 198 7.02 -8.24 -3.40
CA GLU A 198 7.41 -8.91 -4.63
C GLU A 198 8.36 -8.08 -5.52
N PHE A 199 8.41 -6.74 -5.33
CA PHE A 199 9.32 -5.84 -6.04
C PHE A 199 10.63 -5.59 -5.31
N ALA A 200 10.71 -6.04 -4.06
CA ALA A 200 11.86 -5.80 -3.19
C ALA A 200 13.12 -6.50 -3.73
N PRO A 201 14.30 -5.89 -3.57
CA PRO A 201 15.57 -6.58 -3.81
C PRO A 201 15.75 -7.82 -2.92
N GLU A 202 16.65 -8.69 -3.32
CA GLU A 202 17.08 -9.81 -2.49
C GLU A 202 17.60 -9.32 -1.11
N GLY A 203 17.26 -10.04 -0.04
CA GLY A 203 17.67 -9.70 1.33
C GLY A 203 16.82 -8.64 2.04
N VAL A 204 15.77 -8.12 1.41
CA VAL A 204 14.88 -7.10 2.00
C VAL A 204 13.73 -7.73 2.81
N MET A 205 13.21 -8.86 2.33
CA MET A 205 12.07 -9.49 2.99
C MET A 205 12.53 -10.29 4.20
N PRO A 206 12.04 -9.97 5.42
CA PRO A 206 12.49 -10.62 6.64
C PRO A 206 12.00 -12.08 6.72
N SER A 207 12.84 -12.92 7.33
CA SER A 207 12.49 -14.29 7.70
C SER A 207 11.87 -14.28 9.10
N ILE A 208 10.56 -14.15 9.18
CA ILE A 208 9.81 -14.09 10.44
C ILE A 208 9.05 -15.40 10.64
N ASP A 209 9.24 -16.01 11.81
CA ASP A 209 8.50 -17.19 12.22
C ASP A 209 6.99 -16.87 12.30
N PRO A 210 6.11 -17.59 11.60
CA PRO A 210 4.67 -17.37 11.67
C PRO A 210 4.07 -17.59 13.07
N PHE A 211 4.80 -18.26 13.96
CA PHE A 211 4.41 -18.42 15.37
C PHE A 211 4.77 -17.22 16.26
N ASP A 212 5.52 -16.24 15.74
CA ASP A 212 5.86 -15.04 16.51
C ASP A 212 4.63 -14.14 16.68
N SER A 213 4.14 -14.07 17.91
CA SER A 213 2.95 -13.28 18.26
C SER A 213 3.19 -11.76 18.28
N ARG A 214 4.42 -11.30 18.05
CA ARG A 214 4.78 -9.89 18.08
C ARG A 214 4.57 -9.19 16.74
N VAL A 215 4.32 -9.92 15.65
CA VAL A 215 4.23 -9.36 14.30
C VAL A 215 3.09 -9.98 13.50
N LEU A 216 2.37 -9.14 12.76
CA LEU A 216 1.41 -9.53 11.74
C LEU A 216 1.81 -8.89 10.42
N ARG A 217 2.06 -9.73 9.41
CA ARG A 217 2.52 -9.32 8.07
C ARG A 217 1.34 -9.20 7.12
N PHE A 218 1.35 -8.18 6.27
CA PHE A 218 0.28 -7.93 5.29
C PHE A 218 0.82 -7.92 3.86
N ARG A 219 0.15 -8.63 2.97
CA ARG A 219 0.49 -8.72 1.54
C ARG A 219 -0.75 -8.57 0.66
N THR A 220 -0.55 -8.33 -0.64
CA THR A 220 -1.66 -8.00 -1.53
C THR A 220 -1.48 -8.53 -2.94
N PHE A 221 -2.59 -8.83 -3.59
CA PHE A 221 -2.65 -9.09 -5.03
C PHE A 221 -2.76 -7.80 -5.88
N SER A 222 -2.93 -6.64 -5.23
CA SER A 222 -3.18 -5.36 -5.91
C SER A 222 -1.98 -4.83 -6.69
N LYS A 223 -0.75 -5.21 -6.32
CA LYS A 223 0.50 -4.62 -6.85
C LYS A 223 1.16 -5.51 -7.89
N ALA A 224 2.04 -6.41 -7.50
CA ALA A 224 2.81 -7.23 -8.44
C ALA A 224 1.93 -8.14 -9.30
N TYR A 225 0.85 -8.66 -8.76
CA TYR A 225 -0.08 -9.54 -9.48
C TYR A 225 -1.05 -8.79 -10.42
N GLY A 226 -1.08 -7.45 -10.41
CA GLY A 226 -1.92 -6.65 -11.31
C GLY A 226 -3.43 -6.76 -11.04
N LEU A 227 -3.84 -7.08 -9.80
CA LEU A 227 -5.22 -7.37 -9.42
C LEU A 227 -5.83 -6.31 -8.49
N ALA A 228 -5.45 -5.05 -8.63
CA ALA A 228 -5.93 -3.97 -7.77
C ALA A 228 -7.47 -3.88 -7.70
N GLY A 229 -8.16 -4.07 -8.83
CA GLY A 229 -9.62 -4.02 -8.93
C GLY A 229 -10.34 -5.24 -8.31
N ILE A 230 -9.63 -6.36 -8.10
CA ILE A 230 -10.19 -7.59 -7.50
C ILE A 230 -10.33 -7.48 -5.98
N ARG A 231 -9.58 -6.57 -5.35
CA ARG A 231 -9.66 -6.27 -3.92
C ARG A 231 -9.34 -7.47 -3.02
N VAL A 232 -8.19 -8.12 -3.20
CA VAL A 232 -7.73 -9.20 -2.32
C VAL A 232 -6.37 -8.86 -1.73
N GLY A 233 -6.29 -9.00 -0.40
CA GLY A 233 -5.06 -9.01 0.38
C GLY A 233 -5.09 -10.15 1.38
N TYR A 234 -3.98 -10.37 2.05
CA TYR A 234 -3.91 -11.38 3.09
C TYR A 234 -2.94 -10.98 4.20
N ALA A 235 -3.16 -11.55 5.38
CA ALA A 235 -2.28 -11.43 6.53
C ALA A 235 -1.65 -12.79 6.85
N ILE A 236 -0.40 -12.76 7.36
CA ILE A 236 0.35 -13.92 7.83
C ILE A 236 0.75 -13.65 9.28
N GLY A 237 0.41 -14.54 10.20
CA GLY A 237 0.75 -14.38 11.60
C GLY A 237 0.39 -15.58 12.47
N GLU A 238 0.47 -15.39 13.77
CA GLU A 238 0.18 -16.43 14.77
C GLU A 238 -1.28 -16.91 14.66
N ALA A 239 -1.49 -18.23 14.71
CA ALA A 239 -2.75 -18.87 14.39
C ALA A 239 -3.94 -18.41 15.26
N THR A 240 -3.71 -18.12 16.55
CA THR A 240 -4.76 -17.61 17.45
C THR A 240 -5.20 -16.21 17.02
N LEU A 241 -4.27 -15.33 16.69
CA LEU A 241 -4.56 -14.00 16.18
C LEU A 241 -5.29 -14.07 14.83
N ILE A 242 -4.83 -14.91 13.91
CA ILE A 242 -5.48 -15.15 12.61
C ILE A 242 -6.92 -15.62 12.81
N ASN A 243 -7.16 -16.53 13.75
CA ASN A 243 -8.52 -16.98 14.06
C ASN A 243 -9.40 -15.89 14.66
N ASP A 244 -8.83 -14.95 15.40
CA ASP A 244 -9.57 -13.83 15.99
C ASP A 244 -10.23 -12.91 14.97
N PHE A 245 -9.70 -12.82 13.76
CA PHE A 245 -10.35 -12.10 12.66
C PHE A 245 -11.74 -12.64 12.35
N ASN A 246 -11.99 -13.94 12.56
CA ASN A 246 -13.32 -14.54 12.36
C ASN A 246 -14.41 -13.95 13.27
N LYS A 247 -14.04 -13.30 14.39
CA LYS A 247 -14.98 -12.64 15.30
C LYS A 247 -15.64 -11.41 14.67
N ILE A 248 -14.97 -10.78 13.67
CA ILE A 248 -15.35 -9.43 13.23
C ILE A 248 -15.30 -9.22 11.71
N ARG A 249 -14.68 -10.11 10.94
CA ARG A 249 -14.55 -9.97 9.49
C ARG A 249 -15.90 -10.16 8.77
N ASN A 250 -16.00 -9.62 7.58
CA ASN A 250 -17.07 -9.95 6.64
C ASN A 250 -16.79 -11.33 6.02
N HIS A 251 -17.59 -12.33 6.38
CA HIS A 251 -17.38 -13.72 5.95
C HIS A 251 -17.57 -13.92 4.43
N PHE A 252 -18.36 -13.09 3.78
CA PHE A 252 -18.60 -13.12 2.33
C PHE A 252 -17.96 -11.95 1.58
N GLY A 253 -16.93 -11.30 2.16
CA GLY A 253 -16.29 -10.15 1.56
C GLY A 253 -15.55 -10.45 0.25
N LEU A 254 -15.01 -11.67 0.10
CA LEU A 254 -14.38 -12.10 -1.15
C LEU A 254 -15.34 -12.93 -2.01
N GLY A 255 -15.71 -12.41 -3.17
CA GLY A 255 -16.51 -13.14 -4.14
C GLY A 255 -15.76 -14.33 -4.77
N CYS A 256 -16.49 -15.29 -5.32
CA CYS A 256 -15.94 -16.50 -5.93
C CYS A 256 -14.95 -16.19 -7.07
N VAL A 257 -15.21 -15.16 -7.87
CA VAL A 257 -14.32 -14.72 -8.95
C VAL A 257 -12.98 -14.24 -8.40
N ALA A 258 -13.02 -13.46 -7.32
CA ALA A 258 -11.82 -12.91 -6.70
C ALA A 258 -10.93 -14.01 -6.09
N GLN A 259 -11.53 -14.99 -5.40
CA GLN A 259 -10.82 -16.12 -4.83
C GLN A 259 -10.12 -16.94 -5.92
N ALA A 260 -10.86 -17.33 -6.99
CA ALA A 260 -10.30 -18.10 -8.10
C ALA A 260 -9.20 -17.35 -8.87
N ALA A 261 -9.36 -16.05 -9.10
CA ALA A 261 -8.36 -15.22 -9.74
C ALA A 261 -7.03 -15.19 -8.96
N CYS A 262 -7.09 -15.09 -7.64
CA CYS A 262 -5.90 -15.08 -6.79
C CYS A 262 -5.19 -16.43 -6.76
N VAL A 263 -5.93 -17.55 -6.70
CA VAL A 263 -5.34 -18.90 -6.80
C VAL A 263 -4.62 -19.07 -8.14
N ALA A 264 -5.24 -18.62 -9.23
CA ALA A 264 -4.62 -18.66 -10.56
C ALA A 264 -3.36 -17.79 -10.63
N ALA A 265 -3.38 -16.61 -10.00
CA ALA A 265 -2.24 -15.69 -9.99
C ALA A 265 -1.02 -16.27 -9.24
N LEU A 266 -1.22 -16.91 -8.09
CA LEU A 266 -0.16 -17.58 -7.33
C LEU A 266 0.54 -18.68 -8.14
N SER A 267 -0.20 -19.37 -9.01
CA SER A 267 0.33 -20.46 -9.84
C SER A 267 1.04 -20.00 -11.11
N ASP A 268 1.06 -18.69 -11.42
CA ASP A 268 1.73 -18.12 -12.61
C ASP A 268 2.97 -17.30 -12.24
N THR A 269 3.96 -17.99 -11.68
CA THR A 269 5.24 -17.39 -11.28
C THR A 269 6.01 -16.78 -12.45
N SER A 270 5.85 -17.36 -13.65
CA SER A 270 6.49 -16.84 -14.88
C SER A 270 6.01 -15.43 -15.20
N HIS A 271 4.70 -15.19 -15.14
CA HIS A 271 4.14 -13.85 -15.35
C HIS A 271 4.60 -12.88 -14.26
N LEU A 272 4.54 -13.28 -12.99
CA LEU A 272 5.00 -12.47 -11.87
C LEU A 272 6.45 -12.01 -12.06
N ASN A 273 7.36 -12.93 -12.42
CA ASN A 273 8.76 -12.62 -12.67
C ASN A 273 8.93 -11.64 -13.84
N SER A 274 8.15 -11.81 -14.92
CA SER A 274 8.14 -10.89 -16.07
C SER A 274 7.67 -9.49 -15.63
N VAL A 275 6.64 -9.39 -14.83
CA VAL A 275 6.14 -8.11 -14.29
C VAL A 275 7.20 -7.43 -13.42
N VAL A 276 7.85 -8.16 -12.50
CA VAL A 276 8.91 -7.62 -11.65
C VAL A 276 10.07 -7.06 -12.48
N ALA A 277 10.47 -7.78 -13.54
CA ALA A 277 11.52 -7.31 -14.46
C ALA A 277 11.11 -6.01 -15.17
N ARG A 278 9.88 -5.95 -15.71
CA ARG A 278 9.35 -4.74 -16.39
C ARG A 278 9.21 -3.56 -15.45
N VAL A 279 8.81 -3.78 -14.19
CA VAL A 279 8.77 -2.72 -13.17
C VAL A 279 10.17 -2.18 -12.90
N ARG A 280 11.19 -3.04 -12.84
CA ARG A 280 12.57 -2.62 -12.67
C ARG A 280 13.03 -1.74 -13.85
N GLU A 281 12.79 -2.16 -15.09
CA GLU A 281 13.12 -1.38 -16.29
C GLU A 281 12.41 -0.02 -16.30
N ALA A 282 11.13 0.03 -15.93
CA ALA A 282 10.38 1.27 -15.89
C ALA A 282 10.89 2.21 -14.78
N ARG A 283 11.35 1.69 -13.62
CA ARG A 283 12.01 2.51 -12.58
C ARG A 283 13.31 3.13 -13.10
N GLU A 284 14.16 2.36 -13.80
CA GLU A 284 15.38 2.88 -14.40
C GLU A 284 15.07 4.03 -15.37
N ARG A 285 13.97 3.91 -16.13
CA ARG A 285 13.55 4.99 -17.02
C ARG A 285 13.11 6.23 -16.24
N LEU A 286 12.40 6.07 -15.10
CA LEU A 286 12.04 7.20 -14.22
C LEU A 286 13.27 7.88 -13.61
N TYR A 287 14.28 7.11 -13.19
CA TYR A 287 15.55 7.67 -12.70
C TYR A 287 16.25 8.49 -13.77
N GLN A 288 16.28 7.99 -15.01
CA GLN A 288 16.86 8.73 -16.13
C GLN A 288 16.08 10.03 -16.41
N ILE A 289 14.73 9.99 -16.41
CA ILE A 289 13.90 11.19 -16.62
C ILE A 289 14.18 12.23 -15.52
N ALA A 290 14.28 11.83 -14.28
CA ALA A 290 14.62 12.75 -13.17
C ALA A 290 16.00 13.38 -13.39
N SER A 291 17.02 12.56 -13.66
CA SER A 291 18.40 13.00 -13.92
C SER A 291 18.50 13.94 -15.12
N ASP A 292 17.80 13.66 -16.22
CA ASP A 292 17.77 14.51 -17.43
C ASP A 292 17.20 15.92 -17.13
N ASN A 293 16.42 16.06 -16.04
CA ASN A 293 15.85 17.33 -15.58
C ASN A 293 16.59 17.92 -14.36
N GLY A 294 17.74 17.37 -13.98
CA GLY A 294 18.53 17.84 -12.83
C GLY A 294 17.89 17.58 -11.48
N LEU A 295 16.97 16.61 -11.41
CA LEU A 295 16.27 16.20 -10.17
C LEU A 295 16.88 14.94 -9.60
N GLU A 296 16.76 14.77 -8.28
CA GLU A 296 17.12 13.56 -7.58
C GLU A 296 15.88 12.63 -7.46
N ALA A 297 16.04 11.37 -7.82
CA ALA A 297 15.04 10.34 -7.63
C ALA A 297 15.50 9.36 -6.54
N LEU A 298 14.64 9.10 -5.56
CA LEU A 298 14.95 8.18 -4.48
C LEU A 298 14.99 6.74 -5.01
N ALA A 299 15.96 5.97 -4.53
CA ALA A 299 15.98 4.53 -4.80
C ALA A 299 14.69 3.89 -4.31
N SER A 300 14.08 3.06 -5.15
CA SER A 300 12.76 2.49 -4.86
C SER A 300 12.73 0.97 -4.99
N ALA A 301 12.09 0.31 -4.03
CA ALA A 301 11.75 -1.11 -4.03
C ALA A 301 10.25 -1.35 -4.30
N THR A 302 9.56 -0.39 -4.93
CA THR A 302 8.12 -0.44 -5.21
C THR A 302 7.84 -0.35 -6.72
N ASN A 303 6.57 -0.22 -7.11
CA ASN A 303 6.17 0.10 -8.50
C ASN A 303 5.97 1.60 -8.74
N PHE A 304 6.67 2.44 -7.99
CA PHE A 304 6.71 3.89 -8.17
C PHE A 304 8.08 4.44 -7.75
N VAL A 305 8.33 5.70 -8.08
CA VAL A 305 9.53 6.43 -7.67
C VAL A 305 9.11 7.78 -7.08
N ALA A 306 9.66 8.13 -5.92
CA ALA A 306 9.60 9.48 -5.38
C ALA A 306 10.73 10.31 -6.00
N ILE A 307 10.39 11.43 -6.63
CA ILE A 307 11.31 12.34 -7.30
C ILE A 307 11.30 13.67 -6.54
N ASP A 308 12.44 14.01 -5.94
CA ASP A 308 12.64 15.29 -5.26
C ASP A 308 12.64 16.42 -6.28
N CYS A 309 11.75 17.39 -6.10
CA CYS A 309 11.63 18.56 -6.99
C CYS A 309 12.72 19.62 -6.71
N GLY A 310 13.65 19.36 -5.78
CA GLY A 310 14.81 20.22 -5.49
C GLY A 310 14.49 21.47 -4.66
N ARG A 311 13.24 21.63 -4.20
CA ARG A 311 12.76 22.76 -3.37
C ARG A 311 11.75 22.25 -2.33
N ASP A 312 10.93 23.12 -1.78
CA ASP A 312 9.92 22.81 -0.77
C ASP A 312 8.64 22.14 -1.35
N GLY A 313 7.70 21.84 -0.45
CA GLY A 313 6.43 21.19 -0.80
C GLY A 313 5.51 22.06 -1.64
N ASP A 314 5.58 23.38 -1.51
CA ASP A 314 4.76 24.29 -2.32
C ASP A 314 5.23 24.29 -3.78
N PHE A 315 6.54 24.24 -3.99
CA PHE A 315 7.11 24.07 -5.33
C PHE A 315 6.74 22.71 -5.94
N ALA A 316 6.90 21.61 -5.19
CA ALA A 316 6.51 20.27 -5.66
C ALA A 316 5.00 20.21 -5.98
N LYS A 317 4.16 20.89 -5.20
CA LYS A 317 2.72 21.01 -5.48
C LYS A 317 2.46 21.76 -6.78
N ALA A 318 3.17 22.85 -7.04
CA ALA A 318 3.07 23.57 -8.30
C ALA A 318 3.49 22.72 -9.50
N VAL A 319 4.58 21.95 -9.37
CA VAL A 319 5.00 20.98 -10.40
C VAL A 319 3.91 19.92 -10.64
N LEU A 320 3.35 19.34 -9.58
CA LEU A 320 2.24 18.38 -9.68
C LEU A 320 1.04 18.97 -10.41
N ASP A 321 0.60 20.19 -10.04
CA ASP A 321 -0.56 20.83 -10.66
C ASP A 321 -0.34 21.12 -12.14
N ASN A 322 0.88 21.50 -12.52
CA ASN A 322 1.25 21.70 -13.93
C ASN A 322 1.33 20.40 -14.73
N LEU A 323 1.75 19.27 -14.12
CA LEU A 323 1.68 17.96 -14.75
C LEU A 323 0.23 17.52 -14.97
N VAL A 324 -0.63 17.71 -13.97
CA VAL A 324 -2.07 17.43 -14.07
C VAL A 324 -2.73 18.26 -15.15
N ALA A 325 -2.42 19.56 -15.25
CA ALA A 325 -2.92 20.43 -16.32
C ALA A 325 -2.49 19.98 -17.72
N GLN A 326 -1.29 19.37 -17.85
CA GLN A 326 -0.80 18.78 -19.09
C GLN A 326 -1.36 17.37 -19.37
N GLY A 327 -2.23 16.85 -18.50
CA GLY A 327 -2.86 15.53 -18.67
C GLY A 327 -2.03 14.35 -18.13
N ILE A 328 -1.10 14.59 -17.21
CA ILE A 328 -0.30 13.57 -16.55
C ILE A 328 -0.72 13.45 -15.09
N PHE A 329 -1.38 12.35 -14.74
CA PHE A 329 -1.79 12.09 -13.37
C PHE A 329 -0.66 11.49 -12.56
N VAL A 330 -0.12 12.26 -11.63
CA VAL A 330 0.85 11.85 -10.60
C VAL A 330 0.35 12.22 -9.20
N ARG A 331 1.04 11.81 -8.17
CA ARG A 331 0.74 12.19 -6.78
C ARG A 331 1.97 12.74 -6.06
N MET A 332 1.80 13.15 -4.81
CA MET A 332 2.87 13.56 -3.93
C MET A 332 2.58 13.10 -2.50
N PRO A 333 3.58 12.91 -1.63
CA PRO A 333 3.39 12.77 -0.20
C PRO A 333 2.71 13.99 0.40
N GLY A 334 1.88 13.80 1.44
CA GLY A 334 1.09 14.88 2.03
C GLY A 334 1.75 15.63 3.19
N VAL A 335 2.90 15.16 3.70
CA VAL A 335 3.51 15.63 4.94
C VAL A 335 4.95 16.10 4.69
N ALA A 336 5.32 17.27 5.24
CA ALA A 336 6.69 17.75 5.20
C ALA A 336 7.63 16.87 6.09
N PRO A 337 8.88 16.64 5.68
CA PRO A 337 9.55 17.13 4.48
C PRO A 337 9.33 16.28 3.22
N LEU A 338 8.57 15.17 3.31
CA LEU A 338 8.38 14.21 2.21
C LEU A 338 7.66 14.84 1.01
N ASN A 339 6.81 15.84 1.28
CA ASN A 339 6.02 16.57 0.28
C ASN A 339 6.86 17.42 -0.69
N ARG A 340 8.19 17.46 -0.54
CA ARG A 340 9.10 18.05 -1.54
C ARG A 340 9.20 17.19 -2.80
N CYS A 341 8.71 15.94 -2.74
CA CYS A 341 8.72 14.98 -3.82
C CYS A 341 7.38 14.90 -4.55
N ILE A 342 7.42 14.65 -5.86
CA ILE A 342 6.31 14.03 -6.58
C ILE A 342 6.52 12.51 -6.60
N ARG A 343 5.43 11.74 -6.63
CA ARG A 343 5.45 10.28 -6.67
C ARG A 343 4.86 9.80 -7.98
N VAL A 344 5.69 9.13 -8.78
CA VAL A 344 5.39 8.69 -10.14
C VAL A 344 5.37 7.16 -10.17
N SER A 345 4.23 6.56 -10.48
CA SER A 345 4.11 5.11 -10.68
C SER A 345 4.79 4.70 -11.99
N VAL A 346 5.25 3.45 -12.06
CA VAL A 346 5.71 2.87 -13.31
C VAL A 346 4.55 2.84 -14.32
N GLY A 347 4.89 3.04 -15.60
CA GLY A 347 3.94 3.07 -16.72
C GLY A 347 4.49 2.27 -17.89
N TYR A 348 3.69 2.19 -18.95
CA TYR A 348 4.20 1.76 -20.26
C TYR A 348 5.23 2.77 -20.80
N PRO A 349 6.10 2.38 -21.75
CA PRO A 349 7.06 3.30 -22.36
C PRO A 349 6.42 4.59 -22.88
N GLU A 350 5.19 4.51 -23.40
CA GLU A 350 4.41 5.63 -23.92
C GLU A 350 3.99 6.60 -22.78
N ASP A 351 3.55 6.07 -21.64
CA ASP A 351 3.21 6.88 -20.46
C ASP A 351 4.43 7.65 -19.95
N LEU A 352 5.57 6.96 -19.86
CA LEU A 352 6.82 7.54 -19.39
C LEU A 352 7.40 8.55 -20.39
N ALA A 353 7.17 8.37 -21.69
CA ALA A 353 7.55 9.36 -22.71
C ALA A 353 6.70 10.64 -22.59
N LEU A 354 5.39 10.51 -22.32
CA LEU A 354 4.52 11.65 -22.05
C LEU A 354 4.96 12.41 -20.78
N PHE A 355 5.28 11.70 -19.71
CA PHE A 355 5.82 12.30 -18.49
C PHE A 355 7.13 13.02 -18.74
N ALA A 356 8.07 12.39 -19.46
CA ALA A 356 9.38 12.99 -19.82
C ALA A 356 9.22 14.30 -20.62
N ALA A 357 8.21 14.37 -21.50
CA ALA A 357 7.93 15.59 -22.27
C ALA A 357 7.24 16.69 -21.45
N ALA A 358 6.45 16.31 -20.44
CA ALA A 358 5.69 17.24 -19.62
C ALA A 358 6.51 17.83 -18.45
N LEU A 359 7.42 17.05 -17.85
CA LEU A 359 8.15 17.42 -16.64
C LEU A 359 8.96 18.72 -16.78
N PRO A 360 9.80 18.94 -17.82
CA PRO A 360 10.57 20.19 -17.92
C PRO A 360 9.68 21.43 -17.98
N LYS A 361 8.55 21.36 -18.69
CA LYS A 361 7.59 22.46 -18.74
C LYS A 361 6.91 22.71 -17.40
N ALA A 362 6.57 21.64 -16.66
CA ALA A 362 5.99 21.76 -15.34
C ALA A 362 6.94 22.43 -14.35
N LEU A 363 8.24 22.09 -14.42
CA LEU A 363 9.30 22.71 -13.61
C LEU A 363 9.50 24.20 -13.97
N GLU A 364 9.54 24.54 -15.25
CA GLU A 364 9.68 25.92 -15.72
C GLU A 364 8.52 26.80 -15.22
N VAL A 365 7.27 26.36 -15.41
CA VAL A 365 6.09 27.11 -14.96
C VAL A 365 6.04 27.21 -13.42
N ALA A 366 6.45 26.17 -12.69
CA ALA A 366 6.50 26.21 -11.23
C ALA A 366 7.59 27.17 -10.71
N ALA A 367 8.63 27.40 -11.47
CA ALA A 367 9.74 28.29 -11.10
C ALA A 367 9.41 29.79 -11.27
N GLY A 368 8.34 30.14 -12.01
CA GLY A 368 7.89 31.54 -12.28
C GLY A 368 8.53 32.06 -13.51
#